data_0fd5dfad28dd287ac28beed8ac66abe8
#
_entry.id   0fd5dfad28dd287ac28beed8ac66abe8
#
_cell.length_a   1.000
_cell.length_b   1.000
_cell.length_c   1.000
_cell.angle_alpha   90.00
_cell.angle_beta   90.00
_cell.angle_gamma   90.00
#
_symmetry.space_group_name_H-M   'P 1'
#
loop_
_entity.id
_entity.type
_entity.pdbx_description
1 polymer ?
#
loop_
_entity_poly.entity_id
_entity_poly.type
_entity_poly.pdbx_seq_one_letter_code
_entity_poly.pdbx_strand_id
1 'polypeptide(L)'
;MRRRSVLKYCWALLLLAALLFFSVNALTAGETFPKPTGAVNDFAGVIPAQYKGQMENLARELLAKTGTAIVVATVETIGDNDPADYANRLYQAWGIGKKGEDKGVLIFLALKERQVRIETGYGVEGIIPDGLAGEILDRHALPYFREGDYGRGFTEAMAAVSSIVAKNAGVTLTGVSLPAMRQARVEKKPGIFQWLLLLAAALFLLGTRRGRAMLPWLLLLMMSGGDRRGGGFGSFGGGGFGGFGGGMSGGGGAGRGF
;
A
#
# COMPACT_ATOMS: atom_id res chain seq x y z
N MET A 1 16.52 -15.61 -69.53
CA MET A 1 16.99 -15.93 -68.16
C MET A 1 16.67 -14.93 -67.07
N ARG A 2 16.45 -13.68 -67.34
CA ARG A 2 16.24 -12.57 -66.34
C ARG A 2 14.86 -12.62 -65.62
N ARG A 3 13.80 -13.12 -66.22
CA ARG A 3 12.45 -13.16 -65.63
C ARG A 3 12.30 -14.15 -64.45
N ARG A 4 13.04 -15.25 -64.47
CA ARG A 4 12.96 -16.27 -63.39
C ARG A 4 13.62 -15.84 -62.08
N SER A 5 14.63 -14.96 -62.15
CA SER A 5 15.29 -14.41 -60.95
C SER A 5 14.43 -13.36 -60.27
N VAL A 6 13.77 -12.48 -61.01
CA VAL A 6 12.90 -11.44 -60.45
C VAL A 6 11.71 -12.06 -59.70
N LEU A 7 11.16 -13.14 -60.23
CA LEU A 7 10.06 -13.86 -59.60
C LEU A 7 10.44 -14.48 -58.26
N LYS A 8 11.69 -15.02 -58.18
CA LYS A 8 12.22 -15.56 -56.90
C LYS A 8 12.42 -14.51 -55.83
N TYR A 9 12.88 -13.30 -56.19
CA TYR A 9 13.02 -12.20 -55.25
C TYR A 9 11.69 -11.64 -54.78
N CYS A 10 10.69 -11.57 -55.66
CA CYS A 10 9.31 -11.19 -55.26
C CYS A 10 8.71 -12.16 -54.28
N TRP A 11 8.88 -13.48 -54.48
CA TRP A 11 8.41 -14.50 -53.54
C TRP A 11 9.16 -14.45 -52.19
N ALA A 12 10.49 -14.19 -52.21
CA ALA A 12 11.28 -14.06 -51.00
C ALA A 12 10.86 -12.80 -50.19
N LEU A 13 10.57 -11.68 -50.86
CA LEU A 13 10.07 -10.47 -50.23
C LEU A 13 8.67 -10.65 -49.64
N LEU A 14 7.78 -11.35 -50.34
CA LEU A 14 6.43 -11.69 -49.83
C LEU A 14 6.50 -12.60 -48.61
N LEU A 15 7.40 -13.60 -48.60
CA LEU A 15 7.60 -14.47 -47.44
C LEU A 15 8.19 -13.71 -46.25
N LEU A 16 9.16 -12.81 -46.51
CA LEU A 16 9.73 -11.95 -45.45
C LEU A 16 8.69 -11.01 -44.88
N ALA A 17 7.86 -10.39 -45.73
CA ALA A 17 6.77 -9.52 -45.29
C ALA A 17 5.70 -10.29 -44.49
N ALA A 18 5.35 -11.51 -44.93
CA ALA A 18 4.44 -12.39 -44.19
C ALA A 18 5.01 -12.81 -42.82
N LEU A 19 6.30 -13.09 -42.75
CA LEU A 19 7.00 -13.46 -41.50
C LEU A 19 7.02 -12.26 -40.53
N LEU A 20 7.28 -11.06 -41.02
CA LEU A 20 7.23 -9.81 -40.25
C LEU A 20 5.79 -9.51 -39.76
N PHE A 21 4.79 -9.74 -40.61
CA PHE A 21 3.39 -9.55 -40.26
C PHE A 21 2.93 -10.53 -39.19
N PHE A 22 3.41 -11.77 -39.25
CA PHE A 22 3.08 -12.80 -38.25
C PHE A 22 3.77 -12.52 -36.91
N SER A 23 4.96 -11.94 -36.91
CA SER A 23 5.72 -11.58 -35.70
C SER A 23 5.07 -10.42 -34.93
N VAL A 24 4.42 -9.46 -35.63
CA VAL A 24 3.76 -8.31 -35.00
C VAL A 24 2.48 -8.70 -34.28
N ASN A 25 1.77 -9.70 -34.77
CA ASN A 25 0.51 -10.15 -34.14
C ASN A 25 0.71 -11.02 -32.89
N ALA A 26 1.90 -11.54 -32.65
CA ALA A 26 2.22 -12.32 -31.44
C ALA A 26 2.45 -11.44 -30.19
N LEU A 27 2.64 -10.13 -30.38
CA LEU A 27 2.92 -9.20 -29.26
C LEU A 27 1.68 -8.60 -28.59
N THR A 28 0.47 -8.89 -29.07
CA THR A 28 -0.77 -8.33 -28.51
C THR A 28 -1.68 -9.39 -27.87
N ALA A 29 -1.11 -10.43 -27.28
CA ALA A 29 -1.87 -11.24 -26.34
C ALA A 29 -2.12 -10.37 -25.09
N GLY A 30 -3.21 -9.62 -25.09
CA GLY A 30 -3.66 -8.84 -23.96
C GLY A 30 -3.75 -9.76 -22.75
N GLU A 31 -3.13 -9.37 -21.65
CA GLU A 31 -3.19 -10.10 -20.38
C GLU A 31 -4.66 -10.29 -19.99
N THR A 32 -5.08 -11.54 -19.84
CA THR A 32 -6.47 -11.86 -19.46
C THR A 32 -6.53 -11.98 -17.94
N PHE A 33 -7.08 -10.97 -17.29
CA PHE A 33 -7.35 -11.04 -15.87
C PHE A 33 -8.54 -11.96 -15.56
N PRO A 34 -8.52 -12.70 -14.46
CA PRO A 34 -9.67 -13.47 -14.02
C PRO A 34 -10.86 -12.54 -13.78
N LYS A 35 -12.09 -13.03 -14.02
CA LYS A 35 -13.29 -12.22 -13.79
C LYS A 35 -13.56 -12.05 -12.31
N PRO A 36 -13.88 -10.83 -11.82
CA PRO A 36 -14.24 -10.62 -10.44
C PRO A 36 -15.55 -11.36 -10.09
N THR A 37 -15.59 -11.96 -8.90
CA THR A 37 -16.76 -12.70 -8.40
C THR A 37 -17.50 -11.96 -7.29
N GLY A 38 -16.87 -10.94 -6.71
CA GLY A 38 -17.40 -10.15 -5.61
C GLY A 38 -16.42 -9.08 -5.17
N ALA A 39 -16.56 -8.59 -3.95
CA ALA A 39 -15.59 -7.68 -3.37
C ALA A 39 -14.31 -8.40 -2.93
N VAL A 40 -14.39 -9.72 -2.66
CA VAL A 40 -13.23 -10.52 -2.25
C VAL A 40 -12.98 -11.62 -3.29
N ASN A 41 -11.90 -11.47 -4.04
CA ASN A 41 -11.51 -12.34 -5.15
C ASN A 41 -10.21 -13.07 -4.79
N ASP A 42 -10.33 -14.24 -4.19
CA ASP A 42 -9.22 -15.04 -3.70
C ASP A 42 -8.83 -16.12 -4.71
N PHE A 43 -8.00 -15.76 -5.70
CA PHE A 43 -7.48 -16.70 -6.69
C PHE A 43 -6.24 -17.46 -6.23
N ALA A 44 -5.58 -16.98 -5.17
CA ALA A 44 -4.47 -17.71 -4.54
C ALA A 44 -4.92 -18.73 -3.49
N GLY A 45 -6.20 -18.70 -3.09
CA GLY A 45 -6.76 -19.64 -2.11
C GLY A 45 -6.23 -19.46 -0.69
N VAL A 46 -5.85 -18.22 -0.30
CA VAL A 46 -5.20 -17.93 0.98
C VAL A 46 -6.14 -17.27 2.00
N ILE A 47 -7.38 -16.97 1.62
CA ILE A 47 -8.35 -16.31 2.50
C ILE A 47 -9.39 -17.32 3.01
N PRO A 48 -9.39 -17.67 4.30
CA PRO A 48 -10.42 -18.54 4.88
C PRO A 48 -11.82 -17.95 4.72
N ALA A 49 -12.82 -18.82 4.50
CA ALA A 49 -14.20 -18.44 4.19
C ALA A 49 -14.83 -17.49 5.23
N GLN A 50 -14.49 -17.65 6.51
CA GLN A 50 -14.96 -16.78 7.58
C GLN A 50 -14.58 -15.30 7.38
N TYR A 51 -13.35 -15.04 6.95
CA TYR A 51 -12.88 -13.67 6.67
C TYR A 51 -13.52 -13.13 5.38
N LYS A 52 -13.66 -13.99 4.37
CA LYS A 52 -14.30 -13.60 3.11
C LYS A 52 -15.70 -13.04 3.35
N GLY A 53 -16.53 -13.72 4.14
CA GLY A 53 -17.89 -13.26 4.46
C GLY A 53 -17.91 -11.92 5.21
N GLN A 54 -16.99 -11.71 6.15
CA GLN A 54 -16.87 -10.45 6.89
C GLN A 54 -16.49 -9.30 5.97
N MET A 55 -15.48 -9.49 5.12
CA MET A 55 -15.02 -8.48 4.17
C MET A 55 -16.07 -8.13 3.13
N GLU A 56 -16.81 -9.13 2.61
CA GLU A 56 -17.91 -8.90 1.66
C GLU A 56 -19.02 -8.04 2.27
N ASN A 57 -19.38 -8.28 3.53
CA ASN A 57 -20.38 -7.48 4.23
C ASN A 57 -19.90 -6.03 4.44
N LEU A 58 -18.65 -5.86 4.84
CA LEU A 58 -18.03 -4.55 5.03
C LEU A 58 -17.96 -3.77 3.71
N ALA A 59 -17.55 -4.43 2.62
CA ALA A 59 -17.50 -3.81 1.29
C ALA A 59 -18.88 -3.31 0.84
N ARG A 60 -19.90 -4.14 1.04
CA ARG A 60 -21.28 -3.81 0.66
C ARG A 60 -21.80 -2.63 1.49
N GLU A 61 -21.54 -2.62 2.79
CA GLU A 61 -21.94 -1.52 3.68
C GLU A 61 -21.24 -0.22 3.30
N LEU A 62 -19.93 -0.26 3.06
CA LEU A 62 -19.15 0.90 2.64
C LEU A 62 -19.68 1.47 1.32
N LEU A 63 -19.88 0.62 0.31
CA LEU A 63 -20.40 1.02 -0.99
C LEU A 63 -21.78 1.68 -0.85
N ALA A 64 -22.68 1.08 -0.08
CA ALA A 64 -24.03 1.61 0.11
C ALA A 64 -24.06 2.96 0.82
N LYS A 65 -23.16 3.20 1.77
CA LYS A 65 -23.15 4.43 2.59
C LYS A 65 -22.31 5.55 2.02
N THR A 66 -21.27 5.24 1.22
CA THR A 66 -20.29 6.23 0.75
C THR A 66 -20.14 6.30 -0.77
N GLY A 67 -20.67 5.32 -1.48
CA GLY A 67 -20.43 5.16 -2.91
C GLY A 67 -18.99 4.66 -3.23
N THR A 68 -18.17 4.37 -2.24
CA THR A 68 -16.79 3.90 -2.44
C THR A 68 -16.76 2.37 -2.52
N ALA A 69 -16.23 1.84 -3.62
CA ALA A 69 -15.99 0.41 -3.79
C ALA A 69 -14.64 0.03 -3.19
N ILE A 70 -14.60 -1.02 -2.36
CA ILE A 70 -13.38 -1.62 -1.90
C ILE A 70 -13.33 -3.09 -2.31
N VAL A 71 -12.22 -3.49 -2.93
CA VAL A 71 -12.03 -4.82 -3.51
C VAL A 71 -10.73 -5.41 -3.00
N VAL A 72 -10.75 -6.70 -2.69
CA VAL A 72 -9.57 -7.51 -2.39
C VAL A 72 -9.34 -8.47 -3.54
N ALA A 73 -8.10 -8.58 -4.00
CA ALA A 73 -7.68 -9.54 -5.00
C ALA A 73 -6.39 -10.24 -4.60
N THR A 74 -6.36 -11.55 -4.66
CA THR A 74 -5.14 -12.34 -4.49
C THR A 74 -4.87 -13.14 -5.75
N VAL A 75 -3.61 -13.20 -6.17
CA VAL A 75 -3.16 -14.08 -7.25
C VAL A 75 -1.97 -14.91 -6.78
N GLU A 76 -1.82 -16.09 -7.35
CA GLU A 76 -0.68 -16.95 -6.99
C GLU A 76 0.65 -16.35 -7.43
N THR A 77 0.69 -15.77 -8.63
CA THR A 77 1.88 -15.13 -9.23
C THR A 77 1.47 -14.11 -10.28
N ILE A 78 2.29 -13.11 -10.45
CA ILE A 78 2.22 -12.13 -11.55
C ILE A 78 3.31 -12.34 -12.60
N GLY A 79 4.09 -13.43 -12.47
CA GLY A 79 5.22 -13.70 -13.36
C GLY A 79 6.27 -12.59 -13.30
N ASP A 80 6.73 -12.16 -14.50
CA ASP A 80 7.76 -11.12 -14.63
C ASP A 80 7.19 -9.68 -14.61
N ASN A 81 5.88 -9.53 -14.28
CA ASN A 81 5.26 -8.21 -14.25
C ASN A 81 5.67 -7.42 -13.01
N ASP A 82 5.76 -6.08 -13.16
CA ASP A 82 5.86 -5.19 -12.00
C ASP A 82 4.56 -5.19 -11.19
N PRO A 83 4.62 -5.34 -9.86
CA PRO A 83 3.43 -5.42 -9.01
C PRO A 83 2.54 -4.18 -9.06
N ALA A 84 3.12 -2.99 -9.25
CA ALA A 84 2.34 -1.76 -9.33
C ALA A 84 1.60 -1.67 -10.67
N ASP A 85 2.28 -1.99 -11.75
CA ASP A 85 1.69 -1.99 -13.08
C ASP A 85 0.60 -3.07 -13.21
N TYR A 86 0.83 -4.27 -12.68
CA TYR A 86 -0.16 -5.34 -12.67
C TYR A 86 -1.42 -4.95 -11.89
N ALA A 87 -1.26 -4.42 -10.67
CA ALA A 87 -2.39 -4.00 -9.83
C ALA A 87 -3.20 -2.86 -10.49
N ASN A 88 -2.52 -1.90 -11.12
CA ASN A 88 -3.18 -0.80 -11.83
C ASN A 88 -3.98 -1.31 -13.04
N ARG A 89 -3.39 -2.19 -13.87
CA ARG A 89 -4.10 -2.81 -15.00
C ARG A 89 -5.29 -3.65 -14.55
N LEU A 90 -5.13 -4.42 -13.46
CA LEU A 90 -6.21 -5.20 -12.85
C LEU A 90 -7.34 -4.29 -12.37
N TYR A 91 -7.00 -3.20 -11.68
CA TYR A 91 -7.94 -2.18 -11.21
C TYR A 91 -8.79 -1.62 -12.37
N GLN A 92 -8.10 -1.23 -13.46
CA GLN A 92 -8.74 -0.69 -14.65
C GLN A 92 -9.61 -1.74 -15.38
N ALA A 93 -9.09 -2.97 -15.55
CA ALA A 93 -9.79 -4.05 -16.21
C ALA A 93 -11.09 -4.45 -15.49
N TRP A 94 -11.08 -4.37 -14.15
CA TRP A 94 -12.27 -4.65 -13.34
C TRP A 94 -13.20 -3.43 -13.18
N GLY A 95 -12.75 -2.23 -13.58
CA GLY A 95 -13.53 -1.01 -13.45
C GLY A 95 -13.90 -0.71 -12.00
N ILE A 96 -12.94 -0.87 -11.07
CA ILE A 96 -13.19 -0.69 -9.64
C ILE A 96 -13.54 0.77 -9.36
N GLY A 97 -14.71 1.01 -8.74
CA GLY A 97 -15.29 2.32 -8.60
C GLY A 97 -16.25 2.67 -9.73
N LYS A 98 -17.10 3.65 -9.50
CA LYS A 98 -18.08 4.09 -10.50
C LYS A 98 -17.40 5.01 -11.51
N LYS A 99 -17.67 4.77 -12.81
CA LYS A 99 -17.13 5.57 -13.90
C LYS A 99 -17.45 7.08 -13.69
N GLY A 100 -16.41 7.91 -13.70
CA GLY A 100 -16.51 9.35 -13.52
C GLY A 100 -16.52 9.81 -12.07
N GLU A 101 -16.69 8.92 -11.09
CA GLU A 101 -16.49 9.21 -9.67
C GLU A 101 -15.15 8.67 -9.18
N ASP A 102 -14.65 7.60 -9.80
CA ASP A 102 -13.36 6.92 -9.55
C ASP A 102 -13.11 6.61 -8.05
N LYS A 103 -14.22 6.38 -7.32
CA LYS A 103 -14.20 6.05 -5.90
C LYS A 103 -14.00 4.56 -5.69
N GLY A 104 -12.79 4.10 -5.92
CA GLY A 104 -12.43 2.71 -5.76
C GLY A 104 -11.14 2.53 -4.99
N VAL A 105 -11.02 1.40 -4.30
CA VAL A 105 -9.79 0.93 -3.63
C VAL A 105 -9.61 -0.54 -3.93
N LEU A 106 -8.43 -0.93 -4.37
CA LEU A 106 -8.03 -2.33 -4.54
C LEU A 106 -6.91 -2.66 -3.55
N ILE A 107 -7.10 -3.71 -2.76
CA ILE A 107 -6.04 -4.31 -1.95
C ILE A 107 -5.60 -5.60 -2.66
N PHE A 108 -4.43 -5.57 -3.25
CA PHE A 108 -3.91 -6.62 -4.12
C PHE A 108 -2.75 -7.37 -3.47
N LEU A 109 -2.71 -8.70 -3.65
CA LEU A 109 -1.62 -9.57 -3.20
C LEU A 109 -1.14 -10.46 -4.34
N ALA A 110 0.15 -10.42 -4.64
CA ALA A 110 0.88 -11.41 -5.42
C ALA A 110 1.63 -12.33 -4.45
N LEU A 111 1.15 -13.57 -4.33
CA LEU A 111 1.56 -14.47 -3.23
C LEU A 111 3.01 -14.93 -3.37
N LYS A 112 3.41 -15.41 -4.56
CA LYS A 112 4.79 -15.89 -4.79
C LYS A 112 5.82 -14.78 -4.69
N GLU A 113 5.48 -13.62 -5.20
CA GLU A 113 6.33 -12.42 -5.16
C GLU A 113 6.37 -11.78 -3.77
N ARG A 114 5.47 -12.21 -2.87
CA ARG A 114 5.31 -11.66 -1.52
C ARG A 114 5.13 -10.14 -1.55
N GLN A 115 4.31 -9.66 -2.49
CA GLN A 115 4.05 -8.26 -2.70
C GLN A 115 2.58 -7.96 -2.44
N VAL A 116 2.33 -6.98 -1.59
CA VAL A 116 0.99 -6.45 -1.35
C VAL A 116 0.93 -4.98 -1.75
N ARG A 117 -0.21 -4.56 -2.29
CA ARG A 117 -0.42 -3.19 -2.74
C ARG A 117 -1.83 -2.71 -2.44
N ILE A 118 -1.95 -1.44 -2.06
CA ILE A 118 -3.22 -0.71 -2.09
C ILE A 118 -3.16 0.22 -3.30
N GLU A 119 -4.13 0.10 -4.19
CA GLU A 119 -4.32 0.97 -5.34
C GLU A 119 -5.58 1.81 -5.10
N THR A 120 -5.48 3.13 -5.27
CA THR A 120 -6.58 4.07 -5.03
C THR A 120 -6.97 4.77 -6.33
N GLY A 121 -8.26 4.85 -6.59
CA GLY A 121 -8.77 5.66 -7.68
C GLY A 121 -8.76 7.15 -7.32
N TYR A 122 -8.78 8.01 -8.34
CA TYR A 122 -8.71 9.47 -8.18
C TYR A 122 -9.72 10.06 -7.16
N GLY A 123 -10.93 9.49 -7.10
CA GLY A 123 -11.96 9.97 -6.18
C GLY A 123 -11.69 9.63 -4.71
N VAL A 124 -10.68 8.80 -4.42
CA VAL A 124 -10.28 8.38 -3.06
C VAL A 124 -8.88 8.86 -2.70
N GLU A 125 -8.05 9.22 -3.66
CA GLU A 125 -6.65 9.62 -3.47
C GLU A 125 -6.50 10.80 -2.48
N GLY A 126 -7.43 11.78 -2.53
CA GLY A 126 -7.48 12.88 -1.56
C GLY A 126 -7.82 12.45 -0.13
N ILE A 127 -8.42 11.26 0.07
CA ILE A 127 -8.80 10.69 1.36
C ILE A 127 -7.72 9.71 1.83
N ILE A 128 -7.18 8.91 0.92
CA ILE A 128 -6.14 7.90 1.16
C ILE A 128 -5.00 8.13 0.16
N PRO A 129 -4.13 9.09 0.42
CA PRO A 129 -2.92 9.28 -0.38
C PRO A 129 -1.92 8.14 -0.17
N ASP A 130 -0.95 7.99 -1.07
CA ASP A 130 0.04 6.90 -1.10
C ASP A 130 0.73 6.66 0.24
N GLY A 131 1.12 7.74 0.93
CA GLY A 131 1.76 7.62 2.25
C GLY A 131 0.86 6.94 3.28
N LEU A 132 -0.44 7.26 3.29
CA LEU A 132 -1.41 6.64 4.19
C LEU A 132 -1.73 5.20 3.77
N ALA A 133 -1.82 4.93 2.47
CA ALA A 133 -1.98 3.57 1.95
C ALA A 133 -0.81 2.67 2.40
N GLY A 134 0.43 3.19 2.32
CA GLY A 134 1.62 2.51 2.83
C GLY A 134 1.56 2.26 4.33
N GLU A 135 1.15 3.25 5.12
CA GLU A 135 0.99 3.13 6.58
C GLU A 135 -0.06 2.07 6.96
N ILE A 136 -1.16 2.01 6.22
CA ILE A 136 -2.19 0.99 6.41
C ILE A 136 -1.60 -0.41 6.19
N LEU A 137 -0.85 -0.62 5.10
CA LEU A 137 -0.18 -1.89 4.85
C LEU A 137 0.79 -2.24 5.97
N ASP A 138 1.65 -1.32 6.36
CA ASP A 138 2.69 -1.53 7.37
C ASP A 138 2.10 -1.92 8.74
N ARG A 139 0.96 -1.35 9.12
CA ARG A 139 0.34 -1.54 10.44
C ARG A 139 -0.72 -2.65 10.48
N HIS A 140 -1.49 -2.80 9.39
CA HIS A 140 -2.70 -3.61 9.40
C HIS A 140 -2.62 -4.88 8.54
N ALA A 141 -1.72 -4.95 7.55
CA ALA A 141 -1.56 -6.12 6.71
C ALA A 141 -0.29 -6.91 7.01
N LEU A 142 0.88 -6.25 6.93
CA LEU A 142 2.18 -6.91 6.97
C LEU A 142 2.47 -7.74 8.22
N PRO A 143 2.08 -7.33 9.45
CA PRO A 143 2.32 -8.15 10.63
C PRO A 143 1.72 -9.55 10.50
N TYR A 144 0.50 -9.62 9.94
CA TYR A 144 -0.22 -10.88 9.75
C TYR A 144 0.27 -11.66 8.53
N PHE A 145 0.60 -10.98 7.43
CA PHE A 145 1.10 -11.62 6.21
C PHE A 145 2.44 -12.32 6.43
N ARG A 146 3.31 -11.76 7.27
CA ARG A 146 4.57 -12.40 7.67
C ARG A 146 4.36 -13.69 8.44
N GLU A 147 3.25 -13.79 9.15
CA GLU A 147 2.84 -14.98 9.91
C GLU A 147 1.99 -15.96 9.07
N GLY A 148 1.67 -15.59 7.81
CA GLY A 148 0.81 -16.38 6.92
C GLY A 148 -0.69 -16.23 7.19
N ASP A 149 -1.10 -15.35 8.12
CA ASP A 149 -2.52 -15.06 8.40
C ASP A 149 -3.08 -14.00 7.44
N TYR A 150 -3.18 -14.38 6.15
CA TYR A 150 -3.65 -13.49 5.10
C TYR A 150 -5.08 -13.01 5.33
N GLY A 151 -5.95 -13.90 5.81
CA GLY A 151 -7.35 -13.58 6.06
C GLY A 151 -7.50 -12.42 7.04
N ARG A 152 -6.79 -12.48 8.14
CA ARG A 152 -6.79 -11.42 9.16
C ARG A 152 -6.14 -10.14 8.64
N GLY A 153 -4.99 -10.24 7.97
CA GLY A 153 -4.30 -9.07 7.44
C GLY A 153 -5.16 -8.28 6.44
N PHE A 154 -5.87 -8.97 5.54
CA PHE A 154 -6.82 -8.31 4.64
C PHE A 154 -8.00 -7.68 5.39
N THR A 155 -8.56 -8.38 6.36
CA THR A 155 -9.69 -7.86 7.14
C THR A 155 -9.31 -6.58 7.90
N GLU A 156 -8.15 -6.56 8.54
CA GLU A 156 -7.65 -5.40 9.27
C GLU A 156 -7.33 -4.21 8.33
N ALA A 157 -6.67 -4.48 7.20
CA ALA A 157 -6.37 -3.44 6.22
C ALA A 157 -7.65 -2.85 5.61
N MET A 158 -8.61 -3.72 5.26
CA MET A 158 -9.89 -3.31 4.71
C MET A 158 -10.71 -2.51 5.73
N ALA A 159 -10.70 -2.90 7.00
CA ALA A 159 -11.35 -2.17 8.09
C ALA A 159 -10.73 -0.77 8.29
N ALA A 160 -9.40 -0.67 8.21
CA ALA A 160 -8.69 0.61 8.31
C ALA A 160 -9.06 1.56 7.16
N VAL A 161 -9.01 1.08 5.91
CA VAL A 161 -9.43 1.83 4.72
C VAL A 161 -10.88 2.28 4.86
N SER A 162 -11.79 1.35 5.20
CA SER A 162 -13.23 1.61 5.31
C SER A 162 -13.54 2.63 6.40
N SER A 163 -12.84 2.58 7.53
CA SER A 163 -12.97 3.53 8.63
C SER A 163 -12.61 4.96 8.22
N ILE A 164 -11.52 5.11 7.46
CA ILE A 164 -11.05 6.42 6.98
C ILE A 164 -12.06 7.01 6.01
N VAL A 165 -12.53 6.21 5.04
CA VAL A 165 -13.53 6.64 4.05
C VAL A 165 -14.86 7.00 4.74
N ALA A 166 -15.33 6.16 5.66
CA ALA A 166 -16.58 6.42 6.41
C ALA A 166 -16.48 7.68 7.25
N LYS A 167 -15.36 7.91 7.94
CA LYS A 167 -15.11 9.13 8.70
C LYS A 167 -15.13 10.38 7.83
N ASN A 168 -14.51 10.31 6.65
CA ASN A 168 -14.52 11.42 5.68
C ASN A 168 -15.94 11.71 5.17
N ALA A 169 -16.74 10.65 4.94
CA ALA A 169 -18.14 10.79 4.52
C ALA A 169 -19.11 11.13 5.66
N GLY A 170 -18.66 11.21 6.91
CA GLY A 170 -19.50 11.48 8.07
C GLY A 170 -20.48 10.36 8.42
N VAL A 171 -20.19 9.10 8.02
CA VAL A 171 -21.03 7.92 8.26
C VAL A 171 -20.39 6.96 9.23
N THR A 172 -21.21 6.13 9.90
CA THR A 172 -20.74 5.04 10.75
C THR A 172 -20.98 3.69 10.09
N LEU A 173 -20.00 2.78 10.19
CA LEU A 173 -20.11 1.41 9.72
C LEU A 173 -20.39 0.48 10.90
N THR A 174 -21.32 -0.47 10.71
CA THR A 174 -21.74 -1.40 11.76
C THR A 174 -20.85 -2.65 11.82
N GLY A 175 -20.24 -3.01 10.71
CA GLY A 175 -19.35 -4.19 10.59
C GLY A 175 -17.89 -3.94 11.00
N VAL A 176 -17.52 -2.71 11.29
CA VAL A 176 -16.19 -2.36 11.77
C VAL A 176 -16.22 -2.29 13.29
N SER A 177 -16.06 -3.42 13.96
CA SER A 177 -15.40 -3.39 15.25
C SER A 177 -13.96 -2.97 14.95
N LEU A 178 -13.69 -1.65 14.94
CA LEU A 178 -12.31 -1.22 15.05
C LEU A 178 -11.79 -1.92 16.31
N PRO A 179 -10.83 -2.87 16.21
CA PRO A 179 -10.03 -3.16 17.37
C PRO A 179 -9.53 -1.78 17.76
N ALA A 180 -9.89 -1.33 18.98
CA ALA A 180 -9.44 -0.07 19.51
C ALA A 180 -8.01 0.07 19.01
N MET A 181 -7.69 1.12 18.24
CA MET A 181 -6.33 1.30 17.73
C MET A 181 -5.46 1.06 18.94
N ARG A 182 -4.97 -0.15 19.05
CA ARG A 182 -3.85 -0.41 19.93
C ARG A 182 -2.81 0.46 19.28
N GLN A 183 -2.75 1.71 19.79
CA GLN A 183 -1.56 2.48 19.61
C GLN A 183 -0.49 1.46 19.95
N ALA A 184 0.10 0.86 18.92
CA ALA A 184 1.32 0.14 19.08
C ALA A 184 2.23 1.22 19.64
N ARG A 185 2.23 1.29 20.97
CA ARG A 185 3.26 1.98 21.72
C ARG A 185 4.49 1.28 21.20
N VAL A 186 5.11 1.90 20.21
CA VAL A 186 6.46 1.54 19.82
C VAL A 186 7.23 1.79 21.10
N GLU A 187 7.31 0.76 21.95
CA GLU A 187 8.33 0.71 22.98
C GLU A 187 9.64 0.69 22.19
N LYS A 188 10.12 1.88 21.86
CA LYS A 188 11.51 2.05 21.50
C LYS A 188 12.26 1.60 22.74
N LYS A 189 12.59 0.30 22.76
CA LYS A 189 13.58 -0.19 23.74
C LYS A 189 14.77 0.75 23.59
N PRO A 190 15.15 1.47 24.66
CA PRO A 190 16.23 2.43 24.55
C PRO A 190 17.46 1.68 24.03
N GLY A 191 17.94 2.11 22.88
CA GLY A 191 19.11 1.49 22.25
C GLY A 191 20.28 1.61 23.20
N ILE A 192 21.25 0.70 23.09
CA ILE A 192 22.48 0.70 23.92
C ILE A 192 23.14 2.08 23.94
N PHE A 193 23.04 2.83 22.84
CA PHE A 193 23.53 4.21 22.73
C PHE A 193 22.83 5.16 23.70
N GLN A 194 21.54 4.99 23.93
CA GLN A 194 20.77 5.82 24.87
C GLN A 194 21.14 5.52 26.33
N TRP A 195 21.43 4.25 26.64
CA TRP A 195 21.98 3.85 27.94
C TRP A 195 23.38 4.39 28.17
N LEU A 196 24.26 4.38 27.15
CA LEU A 196 25.59 4.98 27.22
C LEU A 196 25.52 6.48 27.42
N LEU A 197 24.59 7.17 26.80
CA LEU A 197 24.37 8.61 26.96
C LEU A 197 23.90 8.96 28.38
N LEU A 198 22.95 8.15 28.93
CA LEU A 198 22.50 8.30 30.32
C LEU A 198 23.63 8.03 31.34
N LEU A 199 24.44 7.00 31.08
CA LEU A 199 25.59 6.67 31.91
C LEU A 199 26.62 7.82 31.89
N ALA A 200 26.95 8.35 30.71
CA ALA A 200 27.86 9.48 30.55
C ALA A 200 27.34 10.73 31.26
N ALA A 201 26.03 11.03 31.14
CA ALA A 201 25.38 12.13 31.83
C ALA A 201 25.43 11.95 33.37
N ALA A 202 25.19 10.74 33.87
CA ALA A 202 25.26 10.42 35.28
C ALA A 202 26.71 10.57 35.81
N LEU A 203 27.71 10.07 35.08
CA LEU A 203 29.13 10.22 35.44
C LEU A 203 29.56 11.68 35.41
N PHE A 204 29.07 12.47 34.47
CA PHE A 204 29.34 13.92 34.42
C PHE A 204 28.72 14.65 35.61
N LEU A 205 27.46 14.38 35.94
CA LEU A 205 26.74 15.02 37.04
C LEU A 205 27.34 14.65 38.41
N LEU A 206 27.75 13.41 38.61
CA LEU A 206 28.29 12.93 39.88
C LEU A 206 29.79 13.12 39.98
N GLY A 207 30.53 13.00 38.87
CA GLY A 207 31.99 12.99 38.81
C GLY A 207 32.63 14.38 38.78
N THR A 208 31.91 15.42 38.34
CA THR A 208 32.47 16.75 38.18
C THR A 208 31.92 17.73 39.21
N ARG A 209 32.79 18.68 39.68
CA ARG A 209 32.34 19.76 40.58
C ARG A 209 31.27 20.65 39.96
N ARG A 210 31.30 20.85 38.63
CA ARG A 210 30.30 21.62 37.87
C ARG A 210 28.98 20.87 37.75
N GLY A 211 29.00 19.54 37.51
CA GLY A 211 27.81 18.70 37.47
C GLY A 211 27.07 18.68 38.80
N ARG A 212 27.79 18.56 39.91
CA ARG A 212 27.21 18.59 41.27
C ARG A 212 26.55 19.94 41.59
N ALA A 213 27.08 21.05 41.09
CA ALA A 213 26.47 22.37 41.27
C ALA A 213 25.17 22.55 40.49
N MET A 214 24.92 21.73 39.46
CA MET A 214 23.67 21.73 38.65
C MET A 214 22.56 20.87 39.27
N LEU A 215 22.85 19.96 40.19
CA LEU A 215 21.88 19.05 40.80
C LEU A 215 20.71 19.79 41.47
N PRO A 216 20.90 20.89 42.28
CA PRO A 216 19.78 21.60 42.88
C PRO A 216 18.86 22.23 41.84
N TRP A 217 19.41 22.75 40.75
CA TRP A 217 18.68 23.34 39.63
C TRP A 217 17.85 22.31 38.89
N LEU A 218 18.40 21.11 38.67
CA LEU A 218 17.73 19.98 37.98
C LEU A 218 16.57 19.46 38.84
N LEU A 219 16.75 19.42 40.18
CA LEU A 219 15.73 19.02 41.12
C LEU A 219 14.58 20.04 41.17
N LEU A 220 14.92 21.35 41.11
CA LEU A 220 13.95 22.43 41.03
C LEU A 220 13.13 22.37 39.70
N LEU A 221 13.80 22.07 38.59
CA LEU A 221 13.15 21.89 37.28
C LEU A 221 12.21 20.68 37.27
N MET A 222 12.57 19.61 37.96
CA MET A 222 11.77 18.39 38.08
C MET A 222 10.54 18.58 38.96
N MET A 223 10.64 19.44 39.98
CA MET A 223 9.51 19.83 40.83
C MET A 223 8.61 20.90 40.19
N SER A 224 9.11 21.64 39.19
CA SER A 224 8.37 22.69 38.46
C SER A 224 7.60 22.15 37.23
N GLY A 225 7.61 20.85 36.98
CA GLY A 225 6.98 20.18 35.85
C GLY A 225 5.48 19.97 36.03
N GLY A 226 4.73 21.05 36.17
CA GLY A 226 3.28 21.08 36.02
C GLY A 226 2.93 21.73 34.68
N ASP A 227 2.15 21.03 33.89
CA ASP A 227 1.37 21.46 32.72
C ASP A 227 2.00 22.54 31.81
N ARG A 228 2.66 22.12 30.76
CA ARG A 228 2.78 22.93 29.54
C ARG A 228 2.28 22.16 28.33
N ARG A 229 1.02 22.37 28.06
CA ARG A 229 0.39 22.29 26.76
C ARG A 229 1.11 23.22 25.79
N GLY A 230 1.45 22.72 24.63
CA GLY A 230 1.52 23.53 23.42
C GLY A 230 2.89 24.09 23.11
N GLY A 231 3.38 23.76 21.93
CA GLY A 231 4.50 24.44 21.29
C GLY A 231 5.03 23.60 20.16
N GLY A 232 4.47 23.76 18.97
CA GLY A 232 5.02 23.22 17.74
C GLY A 232 6.40 23.80 17.48
N PHE A 233 7.31 22.95 17.11
CA PHE A 233 8.50 23.27 16.34
C PHE A 233 8.53 22.22 15.26
N GLY A 234 8.26 22.60 14.05
CA GLY A 234 9.21 23.26 13.17
C GLY A 234 9.53 22.22 12.11
N SER A 235 8.79 22.33 11.03
CA SER A 235 9.10 21.84 9.70
C SER A 235 10.61 21.91 9.44
N PHE A 236 11.23 20.76 9.21
CA PHE A 236 12.40 20.70 8.36
C PHE A 236 12.02 19.95 7.11
N GLY A 237 11.74 20.76 6.08
CA GLY A 237 11.75 20.31 4.72
C GLY A 237 13.16 19.88 4.37
N GLY A 238 13.28 18.94 3.52
CA GLY A 238 14.57 18.57 3.00
C GLY A 238 14.51 17.40 2.06
N GLY A 239 14.76 17.70 0.83
CA GLY A 239 15.40 16.80 -0.08
C GLY A 239 14.46 16.02 -1.00
N GLY A 240 14.08 16.68 -2.09
CA GLY A 240 13.63 16.03 -3.29
C GLY A 240 14.72 15.10 -3.81
N PHE A 241 14.34 13.89 -4.15
CA PHE A 241 15.04 13.10 -5.15
C PHE A 241 14.22 13.15 -6.42
N GLY A 242 14.89 13.67 -7.43
CA GLY A 242 14.39 13.94 -8.73
C GLY A 242 13.84 12.73 -9.44
N GLY A 243 12.84 13.02 -10.20
CA GLY A 243 12.16 12.50 -11.26
C GLY A 243 12.62 11.23 -11.95
N PHE A 244 11.65 10.38 -12.22
CA PHE A 244 11.58 9.77 -13.54
C PHE A 244 10.23 10.18 -14.12
N GLY A 245 10.32 11.00 -15.19
CA GLY A 245 9.18 11.31 -16.02
C GLY A 245 8.72 10.04 -16.71
N GLY A 246 7.49 9.68 -16.51
CA GLY A 246 6.82 8.58 -17.19
C GLY A 246 5.33 8.78 -17.07
N GLY A 247 4.69 8.84 -18.20
CA GLY A 247 3.31 8.88 -18.55
C GLY A 247 2.25 8.75 -17.48
N MET A 248 1.18 9.46 -17.69
CA MET A 248 -0.08 9.47 -16.96
C MET A 248 -0.58 8.06 -16.65
N SER A 249 -0.20 7.50 -15.52
CA SER A 249 -0.88 6.42 -14.86
C SER A 249 -1.53 7.01 -13.62
N GLY A 250 -2.81 7.26 -13.71
CA GLY A 250 -3.52 7.82 -12.60
C GLY A 250 -3.99 6.76 -11.63
N GLY A 251 -3.10 6.18 -10.93
CA GLY A 251 -3.38 5.32 -9.81
C GLY A 251 -2.44 5.70 -8.68
N GLY A 252 -2.91 6.48 -7.72
CA GLY A 252 -2.24 6.60 -6.45
C GLY A 252 -2.25 5.25 -5.76
N GLY A 253 -1.18 4.90 -5.04
CA GLY A 253 -1.13 3.64 -4.32
C GLY A 253 0.21 3.40 -3.66
N ALA A 254 0.27 2.45 -2.75
CA ALA A 254 1.50 2.04 -2.11
C ALA A 254 1.66 0.52 -2.12
N GLY A 255 2.87 0.05 -2.37
CA GLY A 255 3.23 -1.36 -2.33
C GLY A 255 4.23 -1.66 -1.23
N ARG A 256 4.21 -2.90 -0.74
CA ARG A 256 5.15 -3.43 0.25
C ARG A 256 5.47 -4.89 -0.04
N GLY A 257 6.78 -5.24 0.17
CA GLY A 257 7.21 -6.62 0.28
C GLY A 257 7.18 -7.11 1.73
N PHE A 258 7.04 -8.42 1.97
CA PHE A 258 7.01 -9.02 3.31
C PHE A 258 7.67 -10.40 3.39
#